data_95aeac62b1fa7b89213819ace7e8d65e
#
_entry.id   95aeac62b1fa7b89213819ace7e8d65e
#
_cell.length_a   1.000
_cell.length_b   1.000
_cell.length_c   1.000
_cell.angle_alpha   90.00
_cell.angle_beta   90.00
_cell.angle_gamma   90.00
#
_symmetry.space_group_name_H-M   'P 1'
#
loop_
_entity.id
_entity.type
_entity.pdbx_description
1 polymer ?
#
loop_
_entity_poly.entity_id
_entity_poly.type
_entity_poly.pdbx_seq_one_letter_code
_entity_poly.pdbx_strand_id
1 'polypeptide(L)'
;TDPYITYDNRYIETLWWLLKQLYTKGYLYKGYTIQPYSPAAGTGLSSHELNQPGCYRDVKDVTCVAQFKMKNPKPEMAEWGTPYFLAWTTTPWTLPSNTALCVGPKIDYVAVQSYNGYTGEKITVVLAKALLYTHFNKKAEDIALEDYKPGDKLVPFKVVAEYKGTELVGMEYEQLIPWVSPYLNDPKGNDLQSPSPLERAGERINYY
;
A
#
# COMPACT_ATOMS: atom_id res chain seq x y z
N THR A 1 34.92 31.26 -39.90
CA THR A 1 34.12 31.10 -38.68
C THR A 1 34.12 29.65 -38.31
N ASP A 2 34.65 29.36 -37.11
CA ASP A 2 34.69 28.01 -36.57
C ASP A 2 33.28 27.64 -36.10
N PRO A 3 32.57 26.70 -36.74
CA PRO A 3 31.21 26.36 -36.33
C PRO A 3 31.18 25.63 -34.98
N TYR A 4 30.13 25.85 -34.18
CA TYR A 4 29.90 25.12 -32.96
C TYR A 4 29.31 23.74 -33.29
N ILE A 5 30.14 22.70 -33.16
CA ILE A 5 29.78 21.32 -33.51
C ILE A 5 29.94 20.41 -32.32
N THR A 6 28.80 19.91 -31.80
CA THR A 6 28.74 19.10 -30.57
C THR A 6 29.27 17.67 -30.72
N TYR A 7 29.41 17.17 -31.95
CA TYR A 7 30.01 15.85 -32.24
C TYR A 7 31.48 15.93 -32.66
N ASP A 8 32.11 17.12 -32.65
CA ASP A 8 33.56 17.28 -32.85
C ASP A 8 34.31 16.68 -31.64
N ASN A 9 35.42 15.97 -31.91
CA ASN A 9 36.20 15.33 -30.86
C ASN A 9 36.67 16.31 -29.80
N ARG A 10 37.08 17.52 -30.17
CA ARG A 10 37.56 18.57 -29.25
C ARG A 10 36.46 18.98 -28.30
N TYR A 11 35.19 19.05 -28.79
CA TYR A 11 34.01 19.31 -27.94
C TYR A 11 33.78 18.16 -26.97
N ILE A 12 33.79 16.91 -27.47
CA ILE A 12 33.56 15.71 -26.67
C ILE A 12 34.64 15.56 -25.60
N GLU A 13 35.93 15.76 -25.93
CA GLU A 13 37.03 15.71 -24.97
C GLU A 13 36.87 16.74 -23.85
N THR A 14 36.49 17.97 -24.19
CA THR A 14 36.24 19.02 -23.23
C THR A 14 35.09 18.64 -22.29
N LEU A 15 33.98 18.09 -22.84
CA LEU A 15 32.84 17.62 -22.04
C LEU A 15 33.25 16.49 -21.09
N TRP A 16 34.02 15.51 -21.58
CA TRP A 16 34.52 14.42 -20.74
C TRP A 16 35.46 14.91 -19.64
N TRP A 17 36.29 15.89 -19.92
CA TRP A 17 37.13 16.51 -18.92
C TRP A 17 36.30 17.19 -17.80
N LEU A 18 35.24 17.92 -18.16
CA LEU A 18 34.31 18.53 -17.20
C LEU A 18 33.61 17.47 -16.33
N LEU A 19 33.07 16.41 -16.95
CA LEU A 19 32.47 15.30 -16.23
C LEU A 19 33.42 14.62 -15.27
N LYS A 20 34.69 14.45 -15.68
CA LYS A 20 35.74 13.92 -14.81
C LYS A 20 36.01 14.82 -13.59
N GLN A 21 35.95 16.16 -13.74
CA GLN A 21 36.06 17.08 -12.60
C GLN A 21 34.90 16.89 -11.62
N LEU A 22 33.68 16.78 -12.15
CA LEU A 22 32.50 16.52 -11.32
C LEU A 22 32.58 15.18 -10.58
N TYR A 23 33.02 14.13 -11.27
CA TYR A 23 33.24 12.81 -10.67
C TYR A 23 34.30 12.85 -9.56
N THR A 24 35.42 13.49 -9.81
CA THR A 24 36.52 13.61 -8.81
C THR A 24 36.09 14.38 -7.56
N LYS A 25 35.16 15.35 -7.73
CA LYS A 25 34.57 16.14 -6.62
C LYS A 25 33.42 15.42 -5.93
N GLY A 26 33.03 14.22 -6.37
CA GLY A 26 31.92 13.45 -5.79
C GLY A 26 30.52 13.92 -6.20
N TYR A 27 30.39 14.86 -7.14
CA TYR A 27 29.08 15.33 -7.62
C TYR A 27 28.48 14.43 -8.69
N LEU A 28 29.27 13.61 -9.36
CA LEU A 28 28.81 12.60 -10.31
C LEU A 28 29.08 11.22 -9.73
N TYR A 29 28.03 10.44 -9.56
CA TYR A 29 28.10 9.09 -9.00
C TYR A 29 27.09 8.17 -9.68
N LYS A 30 27.30 6.85 -9.59
CA LYS A 30 26.36 5.85 -10.07
C LYS A 30 25.26 5.66 -9.02
N GLY A 31 24.02 5.82 -9.41
CA GLY A 31 22.85 5.68 -8.54
C GLY A 31 21.65 5.07 -9.25
N TYR A 32 20.59 4.89 -8.50
CA TYR A 32 19.29 4.45 -9.00
C TYR A 32 18.29 5.58 -8.86
N THR A 33 17.39 5.70 -9.82
CA THR A 33 16.25 6.62 -9.77
C THR A 33 15.01 5.93 -10.34
N ILE A 34 13.85 6.35 -9.86
CA ILE A 34 12.57 5.90 -10.41
C ILE A 34 12.23 6.84 -11.57
N GLN A 35 11.91 6.24 -12.71
CA GLN A 35 11.47 6.97 -13.89
C GLN A 35 10.23 6.29 -14.48
N PRO A 36 9.15 7.05 -14.75
CA PRO A 36 8.01 6.52 -15.50
C PRO A 36 8.47 6.01 -16.87
N TYR A 37 7.92 4.89 -17.29
CA TYR A 37 8.23 4.25 -18.56
C TYR A 37 6.96 4.05 -19.37
N SER A 38 6.99 4.44 -20.66
CA SER A 38 5.90 4.20 -21.59
C SER A 38 6.17 2.95 -22.44
N PRO A 39 5.46 1.83 -22.24
CA PRO A 39 5.63 0.66 -23.10
C PRO A 39 5.26 0.93 -24.56
N ALA A 40 4.28 1.81 -24.80
CA ALA A 40 3.83 2.17 -26.15
C ALA A 40 4.90 2.97 -26.92
N ALA A 41 5.60 3.87 -26.23
CA ALA A 41 6.70 4.66 -26.82
C ALA A 41 8.05 3.94 -26.75
N GLY A 42 8.18 2.89 -25.92
CA GLY A 42 9.41 2.12 -25.71
C GLY A 42 10.50 2.92 -25.00
N THR A 43 10.14 3.94 -24.22
CA THR A 43 11.11 4.83 -23.57
C THR A 43 10.67 5.30 -22.19
N GLY A 44 11.66 5.71 -21.37
CA GLY A 44 11.41 6.45 -20.15
C GLY A 44 10.90 7.87 -20.43
N LEU A 45 10.06 8.38 -19.55
CA LEU A 45 9.48 9.72 -19.67
C LEU A 45 10.18 10.69 -18.74
N SER A 46 10.49 11.87 -19.22
CA SER A 46 11.04 12.97 -18.42
C SER A 46 9.94 13.65 -17.59
N SER A 47 10.35 14.37 -16.56
CA SER A 47 9.42 15.19 -15.76
C SER A 47 8.70 16.24 -16.61
N HIS A 48 9.36 16.76 -17.66
CA HIS A 48 8.77 17.71 -18.59
C HIS A 48 7.64 17.08 -19.41
N GLU A 49 7.84 15.87 -19.93
CA GLU A 49 6.82 15.14 -20.70
C GLU A 49 5.60 14.81 -19.83
N LEU A 50 5.80 14.51 -18.55
CA LEU A 50 4.70 14.24 -17.61
C LEU A 50 3.92 15.51 -17.21
N ASN A 51 4.46 16.69 -17.46
CA ASN A 51 3.86 17.97 -17.09
C ASN A 51 3.26 18.72 -18.29
N GLN A 52 3.15 18.09 -19.44
CA GLN A 52 2.51 18.67 -20.62
C GLN A 52 0.99 18.75 -20.45
N PRO A 53 0.33 19.77 -21.02
CA PRO A 53 -1.13 19.85 -21.04
C PRO A 53 -1.74 18.59 -21.68
N GLY A 54 -2.73 17.99 -20.99
CA GLY A 54 -3.44 16.79 -21.46
C GLY A 54 -2.72 15.46 -21.24
N CYS A 55 -1.60 15.43 -20.49
CA CYS A 55 -0.95 14.19 -20.08
C CYS A 55 -1.82 13.35 -19.14
N TYR A 56 -2.61 14.00 -18.29
CA TYR A 56 -3.49 13.37 -17.34
C TYR A 56 -4.93 13.42 -17.82
N ARG A 57 -5.63 12.29 -17.69
CA ARG A 57 -7.05 12.17 -18.03
C ARG A 57 -7.74 11.31 -16.99
N ASP A 58 -8.98 11.66 -16.67
CA ASP A 58 -9.81 10.84 -15.79
C ASP A 58 -10.18 9.54 -16.50
N VAL A 59 -9.94 8.43 -15.82
CA VAL A 59 -10.30 7.08 -16.30
C VAL A 59 -11.10 6.37 -15.22
N LYS A 60 -12.05 5.51 -15.65
CA LYS A 60 -12.72 4.59 -14.73
C LYS A 60 -11.81 3.38 -14.52
N ASP A 61 -11.53 3.08 -13.27
CA ASP A 61 -10.73 1.93 -12.89
C ASP A 61 -11.37 1.19 -11.72
N VAL A 62 -10.99 -0.09 -11.55
CA VAL A 62 -11.48 -0.94 -10.47
C VAL A 62 -10.59 -0.75 -9.26
N THR A 63 -11.23 -0.42 -8.14
CA THR A 63 -10.58 -0.35 -6.83
C THR A 63 -11.08 -1.46 -5.93
N CYS A 64 -10.31 -1.85 -4.94
CA CYS A 64 -10.80 -2.81 -3.96
C CYS A 64 -10.51 -2.36 -2.52
N VAL A 65 -11.36 -2.84 -1.61
CA VAL A 65 -11.15 -2.78 -0.16
C VAL A 65 -10.81 -4.18 0.29
N ALA A 66 -9.56 -4.37 0.72
CA ALA A 66 -9.06 -5.65 1.18
C ALA A 66 -9.26 -5.81 2.69
N GLN A 67 -9.58 -7.04 3.12
CA GLN A 67 -9.76 -7.43 4.51
C GLN A 67 -8.57 -8.26 4.96
N PHE A 68 -7.72 -7.71 5.82
CA PHE A 68 -6.52 -8.38 6.35
C PHE A 68 -6.84 -8.99 7.70
N LYS A 69 -6.95 -10.30 7.78
CA LYS A 69 -7.31 -11.01 8.99
C LYS A 69 -6.23 -10.86 10.07
N MET A 70 -6.63 -10.41 11.25
CA MET A 70 -5.72 -10.21 12.37
C MET A 70 -5.29 -11.54 12.98
N LYS A 71 -4.00 -11.65 13.35
CA LYS A 71 -3.47 -12.81 14.10
C LYS A 71 -3.66 -12.63 15.61
N ASN A 72 -3.35 -11.42 16.11
CA ASN A 72 -3.36 -11.10 17.53
C ASN A 72 -4.28 -9.88 17.78
N PRO A 73 -5.61 -10.04 17.61
CA PRO A 73 -6.54 -8.95 17.85
C PRO A 73 -6.61 -8.59 19.33
N LYS A 74 -6.97 -7.35 19.63
CA LYS A 74 -7.35 -6.95 20.99
C LYS A 74 -8.68 -7.63 21.37
N PRO A 75 -8.94 -7.88 22.68
CA PRO A 75 -10.11 -8.62 23.11
C PRO A 75 -11.43 -8.11 22.51
N GLU A 76 -11.65 -6.81 22.56
CA GLU A 76 -12.86 -6.15 22.04
C GLU A 76 -13.04 -6.28 20.53
N MET A 77 -11.96 -6.53 19.78
CA MET A 77 -12.02 -6.78 18.35
C MET A 77 -12.44 -8.21 18.02
N ALA A 78 -12.20 -9.15 18.95
CA ALA A 78 -12.46 -10.58 18.76
C ALA A 78 -13.84 -11.03 19.26
N GLU A 79 -14.58 -10.17 19.97
CA GLU A 79 -15.84 -10.53 20.63
C GLU A 79 -16.99 -10.87 19.69
N TRP A 80 -16.99 -10.26 18.47
CA TRP A 80 -18.13 -10.36 17.55
C TRP A 80 -17.95 -11.31 16.39
N GLY A 81 -16.77 -11.58 15.96
CA GLY A 81 -16.50 -12.40 14.77
C GLY A 81 -15.04 -12.29 14.35
N THR A 82 -14.76 -12.60 13.10
CA THR A 82 -13.38 -12.53 12.62
C THR A 82 -12.92 -11.07 12.47
N PRO A 83 -11.82 -10.69 13.14
CA PRO A 83 -11.30 -9.32 13.10
C PRO A 83 -10.41 -9.10 11.88
N TYR A 84 -10.61 -7.97 11.19
CA TYR A 84 -9.86 -7.57 10.01
C TYR A 84 -9.43 -6.11 10.07
N PHE A 85 -8.26 -5.81 9.48
CA PHE A 85 -7.96 -4.45 9.03
C PHE A 85 -8.52 -4.22 7.65
N LEU A 86 -9.11 -3.04 7.39
CA LEU A 86 -9.51 -2.63 6.06
C LEU A 86 -8.45 -1.72 5.45
N ALA A 87 -8.06 -2.04 4.21
CA ALA A 87 -7.23 -1.15 3.42
C ALA A 87 -7.75 -1.06 1.99
N TRP A 88 -7.84 0.17 1.47
CA TRP A 88 -8.25 0.44 0.11
C TRP A 88 -7.04 0.55 -0.81
N THR A 89 -7.18 0.02 -2.03
CA THR A 89 -6.15 0.12 -3.07
C THR A 89 -6.76 0.33 -4.45
N THR A 90 -6.08 1.12 -5.27
CA THR A 90 -6.34 1.25 -6.71
C THR A 90 -5.56 0.24 -7.54
N THR A 91 -4.64 -0.51 -6.93
CA THR A 91 -3.74 -1.46 -7.60
C THR A 91 -3.85 -2.85 -6.98
N PRO A 92 -5.00 -3.54 -7.11
CA PRO A 92 -5.24 -4.82 -6.44
C PRO A 92 -4.25 -5.93 -6.86
N TRP A 93 -3.64 -5.84 -8.01
CA TRP A 93 -2.59 -6.77 -8.47
C TRP A 93 -1.29 -6.73 -7.67
N THR A 94 -1.10 -5.72 -6.81
CA THR A 94 0.05 -5.64 -5.90
C THR A 94 -0.18 -6.35 -4.57
N LEU A 95 -1.41 -6.75 -4.26
CA LEU A 95 -1.77 -7.38 -2.99
C LEU A 95 -1.01 -8.69 -2.68
N PRO A 96 -0.65 -9.56 -3.66
CA PRO A 96 0.18 -10.74 -3.38
C PRO A 96 1.54 -10.41 -2.77
N SER A 97 2.08 -9.22 -3.07
CA SER A 97 3.36 -8.72 -2.56
C SER A 97 3.20 -7.74 -1.39
N ASN A 98 2.02 -7.70 -0.75
CA ASN A 98 1.82 -6.85 0.42
C ASN A 98 2.72 -7.31 1.57
N THR A 99 3.51 -6.37 2.10
CA THR A 99 4.48 -6.63 3.17
C THR A 99 4.08 -6.00 4.50
N ALA A 100 3.34 -4.89 4.47
CA ALA A 100 2.90 -4.20 5.67
C ALA A 100 1.69 -3.31 5.40
N LEU A 101 0.91 -3.03 6.44
CA LEU A 101 -0.07 -1.96 6.49
C LEU A 101 0.52 -0.80 7.30
N CYS A 102 0.27 0.43 6.84
CA CYS A 102 0.76 1.63 7.49
C CYS A 102 -0.38 2.39 8.16
N VAL A 103 -0.14 2.88 9.36
CA VAL A 103 -1.09 3.71 10.11
C VAL A 103 -0.50 5.08 10.41
N GLY A 104 -1.34 6.11 10.33
CA GLY A 104 -0.94 7.46 10.70
C GLY A 104 -0.97 7.63 12.23
N PRO A 105 0.11 8.09 12.88
CA PRO A 105 0.15 8.17 14.35
C PRO A 105 -0.89 9.13 14.96
N LYS A 106 -1.33 10.12 14.19
CA LYS A 106 -2.32 11.12 14.61
C LYS A 106 -3.74 10.84 14.10
N ILE A 107 -3.90 9.77 13.32
CA ILE A 107 -5.21 9.39 12.74
C ILE A 107 -5.98 8.58 13.78
N ASP A 108 -7.27 8.86 13.87
CA ASP A 108 -8.21 8.07 14.67
C ASP A 108 -8.74 6.91 13.84
N TYR A 109 -8.73 5.73 14.44
CA TYR A 109 -9.27 4.48 13.89
C TYR A 109 -10.40 3.98 14.76
N VAL A 110 -11.33 3.27 14.15
CA VAL A 110 -12.48 2.66 14.84
C VAL A 110 -12.53 1.18 14.57
N ALA A 111 -12.88 0.40 15.61
CA ALA A 111 -13.28 -0.98 15.46
C ALA A 111 -14.80 -1.04 15.33
N VAL A 112 -15.28 -1.68 14.28
CA VAL A 112 -16.69 -1.71 13.90
C VAL A 112 -17.14 -3.16 13.78
N GLN A 113 -18.09 -3.57 14.59
CA GLN A 113 -18.80 -4.84 14.47
C GLN A 113 -19.85 -4.73 13.38
N SER A 114 -19.89 -5.70 12.49
CA SER A 114 -20.83 -5.75 11.37
C SER A 114 -20.90 -7.14 10.76
N TYR A 115 -21.46 -7.24 9.58
CA TYR A 115 -21.50 -8.45 8.77
C TYR A 115 -20.81 -8.23 7.42
N ASN A 116 -20.21 -9.26 6.89
CA ASN A 116 -19.75 -9.25 5.52
C ASN A 116 -20.97 -9.32 4.59
N GLY A 117 -21.18 -8.27 3.80
CA GLY A 117 -22.35 -8.16 2.92
C GLY A 117 -22.45 -9.24 1.83
N TYR A 118 -21.35 -9.96 1.54
CA TYR A 118 -21.31 -11.03 0.54
C TYR A 118 -21.51 -12.42 1.16
N THR A 119 -20.89 -12.68 2.31
CA THR A 119 -20.94 -14.01 2.96
C THR A 119 -21.95 -14.09 4.08
N GLY A 120 -22.40 -12.97 4.63
CA GLY A 120 -23.28 -12.89 5.80
C GLY A 120 -22.58 -13.21 7.13
N GLU A 121 -21.27 -13.43 7.12
CA GLU A 121 -20.50 -13.74 8.31
C GLU A 121 -20.29 -12.52 9.21
N LYS A 122 -20.27 -12.76 10.52
CA LYS A 122 -19.93 -11.74 11.51
C LYS A 122 -18.48 -11.34 11.40
N ILE A 123 -18.22 -10.05 11.31
CA ILE A 123 -16.86 -9.49 11.22
C ILE A 123 -16.71 -8.30 12.16
N THR A 124 -15.49 -8.08 12.62
CA THR A 124 -15.09 -6.81 13.22
C THR A 124 -14.02 -6.19 12.34
N VAL A 125 -14.22 -4.96 11.88
CA VAL A 125 -13.28 -4.31 10.96
C VAL A 125 -12.70 -3.06 11.59
N VAL A 126 -11.40 -2.86 11.40
CA VAL A 126 -10.68 -1.66 11.83
C VAL A 126 -10.36 -0.80 10.62
N LEU A 127 -10.80 0.46 10.65
CA LEU A 127 -10.60 1.43 9.58
C LEU A 127 -10.45 2.84 10.16
N ALA A 128 -9.96 3.78 9.34
CA ALA A 128 -9.87 5.17 9.75
C ALA A 128 -11.28 5.75 10.02
N LYS A 129 -11.47 6.40 11.17
CA LYS A 129 -12.76 6.98 11.60
C LYS A 129 -13.36 7.92 10.57
N ALA A 130 -12.53 8.71 9.90
CA ALA A 130 -12.97 9.63 8.85
C ALA A 130 -13.61 8.93 7.64
N LEU A 131 -13.31 7.65 7.42
CA LEU A 131 -13.83 6.84 6.32
C LEU A 131 -15.00 5.94 6.71
N LEU A 132 -15.47 6.01 7.97
CA LEU A 132 -16.54 5.16 8.47
C LEU A 132 -17.77 5.17 7.54
N TYR A 133 -18.30 6.35 7.25
CA TYR A 133 -19.49 6.50 6.41
C TYR A 133 -19.24 6.39 4.90
N THR A 134 -17.99 6.19 4.49
CA THR A 134 -17.68 5.77 3.12
C THR A 134 -17.95 4.28 2.91
N HIS A 135 -17.74 3.48 3.96
CA HIS A 135 -17.91 2.03 3.93
C HIS A 135 -19.25 1.55 4.52
N PHE A 136 -19.79 2.30 5.47
CA PHE A 136 -21.01 1.97 6.17
C PHE A 136 -22.09 3.01 5.93
N ASN A 137 -23.32 2.55 5.66
CA ASN A 137 -24.43 3.46 5.45
C ASN A 137 -24.92 4.01 6.80
N LYS A 138 -24.90 5.33 6.96
CA LYS A 138 -25.34 6.00 8.20
C LYS A 138 -26.75 5.58 8.65
N LYS A 139 -27.64 5.25 7.71
CA LYS A 139 -29.00 4.77 8.04
C LYS A 139 -29.03 3.40 8.71
N ALA A 140 -27.93 2.67 8.68
CA ALA A 140 -27.81 1.35 9.29
C ALA A 140 -27.21 1.41 10.72
N GLU A 141 -26.81 2.60 11.19
CA GLU A 141 -26.19 2.80 12.50
C GLU A 141 -27.16 2.49 13.66
N ASP A 142 -28.44 2.81 13.48
CA ASP A 142 -29.49 2.60 14.49
C ASP A 142 -30.12 1.20 14.43
N ILE A 143 -29.72 0.34 13.48
CA ILE A 143 -30.25 -1.01 13.34
C ILE A 143 -29.49 -1.96 14.27
N ALA A 144 -30.23 -2.75 15.07
CA ALA A 144 -29.60 -3.75 15.93
C ALA A 144 -28.87 -4.81 15.08
N LEU A 145 -27.68 -5.24 15.54
CA LEU A 145 -26.88 -6.26 14.82
C LEU A 145 -27.66 -7.58 14.69
N GLU A 146 -28.48 -7.91 15.68
CA GLU A 146 -29.25 -9.16 15.73
C GLU A 146 -30.37 -9.21 14.69
N ASP A 147 -30.84 -8.06 14.20
CA ASP A 147 -31.96 -7.96 13.22
C ASP A 147 -31.51 -8.22 11.78
N TYR A 148 -30.19 -8.35 11.54
CA TYR A 148 -29.65 -8.57 10.20
C TYR A 148 -29.99 -9.96 9.64
N LYS A 149 -30.44 -9.97 8.40
CA LYS A 149 -30.63 -11.19 7.61
C LYS A 149 -29.75 -11.14 6.36
N PRO A 150 -29.07 -12.25 6.00
CA PRO A 150 -28.29 -12.31 4.77
C PRO A 150 -29.13 -11.92 3.55
N GLY A 151 -28.66 -10.93 2.79
CA GLY A 151 -29.37 -10.38 1.65
C GLY A 151 -30.04 -9.02 1.89
N ASP A 152 -30.07 -8.54 3.12
CA ASP A 152 -30.56 -7.19 3.42
C ASP A 152 -29.66 -6.13 2.77
N LYS A 153 -30.31 -5.09 2.19
CA LYS A 153 -29.59 -3.99 1.53
C LYS A 153 -28.82 -3.09 2.51
N LEU A 154 -29.29 -3.03 3.76
CA LEU A 154 -28.67 -2.26 4.82
C LEU A 154 -28.01 -3.22 5.81
N VAL A 155 -26.68 -3.21 5.84
CA VAL A 155 -25.91 -4.03 6.77
C VAL A 155 -25.70 -3.21 8.05
N PRO A 156 -26.22 -3.64 9.21
CA PRO A 156 -26.07 -2.92 10.46
C PRO A 156 -24.61 -2.94 10.92
N PHE A 157 -24.23 -1.91 11.67
CA PHE A 157 -22.89 -1.81 12.22
C PHE A 157 -22.89 -1.09 13.57
N LYS A 158 -21.90 -1.39 14.39
CA LYS A 158 -21.72 -0.77 15.69
C LYS A 158 -20.24 -0.47 15.93
N VAL A 159 -19.92 0.78 16.23
CA VAL A 159 -18.57 1.16 16.67
C VAL A 159 -18.40 0.69 18.12
N VAL A 160 -17.37 -0.13 18.38
CA VAL A 160 -17.13 -0.72 19.70
C VAL A 160 -15.88 -0.19 20.37
N ALA A 161 -14.91 0.32 19.62
CA ALA A 161 -13.72 0.91 20.18
C ALA A 161 -13.12 1.95 19.23
N GLU A 162 -12.34 2.88 19.80
CA GLU A 162 -11.57 3.87 19.07
C GLU A 162 -10.10 3.75 19.45
N TYR A 163 -9.20 3.93 18.49
CA TYR A 163 -7.75 3.83 18.66
C TYR A 163 -7.02 4.96 17.96
N LYS A 164 -5.90 5.38 18.50
CA LYS A 164 -4.90 6.12 17.73
C LYS A 164 -4.06 5.16 16.90
N GLY A 165 -3.52 5.61 15.77
CA GLY A 165 -2.64 4.76 14.97
C GLY A 165 -1.46 4.20 15.75
N THR A 166 -0.96 4.94 16.77
CA THR A 166 0.09 4.47 17.70
C THR A 166 -0.26 3.18 18.44
N GLU A 167 -1.53 2.94 18.70
CA GLU A 167 -2.01 1.77 19.44
C GLU A 167 -2.17 0.52 18.59
N LEU A 168 -2.14 0.70 17.25
CA LEU A 168 -2.25 -0.37 16.26
C LEU A 168 -0.89 -0.87 15.75
N VAL A 169 0.19 -0.16 16.10
CA VAL A 169 1.54 -0.53 15.68
C VAL A 169 1.97 -1.85 16.27
N GLY A 170 2.59 -2.69 15.46
CA GLY A 170 3.07 -4.00 15.86
C GLY A 170 2.01 -5.11 15.88
N MET A 171 0.74 -4.79 15.59
CA MET A 171 -0.30 -5.81 15.37
C MET A 171 0.01 -6.61 14.10
N GLU A 172 -0.26 -7.91 14.15
CA GLU A 172 0.03 -8.84 13.07
C GLU A 172 -1.24 -9.27 12.35
N TYR A 173 -1.10 -9.57 11.06
CA TYR A 173 -2.18 -10.09 10.24
C TYR A 173 -1.70 -11.24 9.34
N GLU A 174 -2.63 -12.06 8.86
CA GLU A 174 -2.35 -13.14 7.92
C GLU A 174 -2.06 -12.55 6.53
N GLN A 175 -1.14 -13.16 5.78
CA GLN A 175 -0.91 -12.79 4.38
C GLN A 175 -2.21 -12.93 3.60
N LEU A 176 -2.61 -11.86 2.89
CA LEU A 176 -3.90 -11.80 2.22
C LEU A 176 -4.01 -12.83 1.08
N ILE A 177 -2.95 -12.98 0.29
CA ILE A 177 -2.90 -13.88 -0.87
C ILE A 177 -1.62 -14.73 -0.76
N PRO A 178 -1.69 -15.91 -0.13
CA PRO A 178 -0.50 -16.73 0.18
C PRO A 178 -0.06 -17.61 -1.00
N TRP A 179 -0.09 -17.07 -2.22
CA TRP A 179 0.32 -17.83 -3.42
C TRP A 179 1.83 -17.96 -3.54
N VAL A 180 2.55 -17.00 -2.97
CA VAL A 180 4.01 -16.99 -2.95
C VAL A 180 4.45 -16.82 -1.51
N SER A 181 5.30 -17.74 -1.03
CA SER A 181 5.93 -17.56 0.27
C SER A 181 6.85 -16.34 0.21
N PRO A 182 6.77 -15.39 1.17
CA PRO A 182 7.73 -14.31 1.25
C PRO A 182 9.15 -14.83 1.54
N TYR A 183 9.26 -16.08 1.96
CA TYR A 183 10.50 -16.81 2.19
C TYR A 183 10.75 -17.72 1.00
N LEU A 184 11.25 -17.17 -0.10
CA LEU A 184 11.77 -17.97 -1.18
C LEU A 184 12.97 -18.76 -0.63
N ASN A 185 12.91 -20.09 -0.76
CA ASN A 185 14.09 -20.91 -0.64
C ASN A 185 15.11 -20.33 -1.62
N ASP A 186 16.28 -19.89 -1.09
CA ASP A 186 17.38 -19.52 -1.95
C ASP A 186 17.63 -20.68 -2.93
N PRO A 187 17.63 -20.45 -4.26
CA PRO A 187 17.91 -21.49 -5.26
C PRO A 187 19.21 -22.23 -5.01
N LYS A 188 20.07 -21.71 -4.14
CA LYS A 188 21.34 -22.31 -3.69
C LYS A 188 21.21 -23.19 -2.44
N GLY A 189 19.99 -23.39 -1.92
CA GLY A 189 19.75 -24.27 -0.77
C GLY A 189 20.29 -23.76 0.56
N ASN A 190 20.68 -22.52 0.64
CA ASN A 190 20.91 -21.88 1.92
C ASN A 190 19.53 -21.56 2.52
N ASP A 191 19.07 -22.37 3.44
CA ASP A 191 17.95 -22.00 4.30
C ASP A 191 18.29 -20.67 4.90
N LEU A 192 17.60 -19.60 4.44
CA LEU A 192 17.63 -18.31 5.11
C LEU A 192 17.02 -18.54 6.49
N GLN A 193 17.90 -18.87 7.42
CA GLN A 193 17.53 -19.08 8.83
C GLN A 193 16.79 -17.83 9.27
N SER A 194 15.51 -18.00 9.55
CA SER A 194 14.67 -17.05 10.23
C SER A 194 14.82 -15.61 9.73
N PRO A 195 13.83 -15.05 9.03
CA PRO A 195 13.90 -13.68 8.53
C PRO A 195 14.31 -12.73 9.65
N SER A 196 15.12 -11.75 9.31
CA SER A 196 15.47 -10.66 10.24
C SER A 196 14.20 -10.02 10.81
N PRO A 197 14.26 -9.34 11.95
CA PRO A 197 13.11 -8.57 12.45
C PRO A 197 12.50 -7.62 11.42
N LEU A 198 13.29 -7.11 10.47
CA LEU A 198 12.84 -6.26 9.37
C LEU A 198 12.10 -7.06 8.28
N GLU A 199 12.52 -8.29 8.00
CA GLU A 199 11.84 -9.18 7.05
C GLU A 199 10.55 -9.76 7.61
N ARG A 200 10.46 -9.92 8.93
CA ARG A 200 9.19 -10.22 9.64
C ARG A 200 8.22 -9.04 9.69
N ALA A 201 8.68 -7.82 9.38
CA ALA A 201 7.82 -6.64 9.32
C ALA A 201 6.76 -6.71 8.21
N GLY A 202 6.89 -7.62 7.24
CA GLY A 202 5.91 -7.83 6.18
C GLY A 202 4.51 -8.22 6.63
N GLU A 203 4.32 -8.49 7.91
CA GLU A 203 3.02 -8.85 8.48
C GLU A 203 2.56 -7.88 9.59
N ARG A 204 3.21 -6.74 9.75
CA ARG A 204 2.96 -5.78 10.84
C ARG A 204 2.46 -4.44 10.34
N ILE A 205 1.71 -3.78 11.19
CA ILE A 205 1.34 -2.38 10.98
C ILE A 205 2.51 -1.50 11.43
N ASN A 206 2.99 -0.66 10.52
CA ASN A 206 4.08 0.26 10.74
C ASN A 206 3.63 1.73 10.61
N TYR A 207 4.47 2.64 11.08
CA TYR A 207 4.31 4.08 10.83
C TYR A 207 4.82 4.45 9.44
N TYR A 208 4.18 5.49 8.89
CA TYR A 208 4.71 6.30 7.81
C TYR A 208 4.98 7.69 8.31
#